data_372c870ca62af5ad7cb0dfa990e72494
#
_entry.id   372c870ca62af5ad7cb0dfa990e72494
#
_cell.length_a   1.000
_cell.length_b   1.000
_cell.length_c   1.000
_cell.angle_alpha   90.00
_cell.angle_beta   90.00
_cell.angle_gamma   90.00
#
_symmetry.space_group_name_H-M   'P 1'
#
loop_
_entity.id
_entity.type
_entity.pdbx_description
1 polymer ?
#
loop_
_entity_poly.entity_id
_entity_poly.type
_entity_poly.pdbx_seq_one_letter_code
_entity_poly.pdbx_strand_id
1 'polypeptide(L)' 'MRIVTIQKPVVDLKATGAQIKLLRIKNGFSVHDIQTIFGFEYPQAVYAWEQGKNIPTVDNLLVLAHLF' A
#
# COMPACT_ATOMS: atom_id res chain seq x y z
N MET A 1 39.43 -14.37 -1.57
CA MET A 1 38.30 -14.07 -0.69
C MET A 1 37.17 -13.46 -1.52
N ARG A 2 35.99 -13.99 -1.35
CA ARG A 2 34.82 -13.49 -2.08
C ARG A 2 34.08 -12.45 -1.25
N ILE A 3 33.92 -11.25 -1.79
CA ILE A 3 33.13 -10.21 -1.13
C ILE A 3 31.72 -10.28 -1.68
N VAL A 4 30.76 -10.49 -0.79
CA VAL A 4 29.36 -10.49 -1.15
C VAL A 4 28.73 -9.18 -0.67
N THR A 5 28.28 -8.38 -1.61
CA THR A 5 27.54 -7.16 -1.30
C THR A 5 26.05 -7.47 -1.29
N ILE A 6 25.43 -7.32 -0.13
CA ILE A 6 23.99 -7.51 0.00
C ILE A 6 23.34 -6.12 -0.01
N GLN A 7 22.54 -5.88 -1.02
CA GLN A 7 21.72 -4.67 -1.04
C GLN A 7 20.41 -4.96 -0.34
N LYS A 8 20.12 -4.19 0.70
CA LYS A 8 18.81 -4.24 1.34
C LYS A 8 17.80 -3.61 0.40
N PRO A 9 16.66 -4.26 0.13
CA PRO A 9 15.61 -3.61 -0.62
C PRO A 9 15.11 -2.38 0.13
N VAL A 10 15.01 -1.27 -0.59
CA VAL A 10 14.45 -0.03 -0.05
C VAL A 10 13.01 0.07 -0.56
N VAL A 11 12.08 0.26 0.36
CA VAL A 11 10.69 0.48 -0.02
C VAL A 11 10.55 1.90 -0.56
N ASP A 12 10.14 2.00 -1.83
CA ASP A 12 9.79 3.27 -2.44
C ASP A 12 8.34 3.59 -2.10
N LEU A 13 8.15 4.49 -1.15
CA LEU A 13 6.81 4.86 -0.66
C LEU A 13 5.92 5.42 -1.77
N LYS A 14 6.48 6.23 -2.66
CA LYS A 14 5.71 6.81 -3.75
C LYS A 14 5.31 5.76 -4.78
N ALA A 15 6.23 4.88 -5.15
CA ALA A 15 5.95 3.80 -6.09
C ALA A 15 4.94 2.81 -5.50
N THR A 16 5.09 2.48 -4.22
CA THR A 16 4.15 1.59 -3.52
C THR A 16 2.76 2.23 -3.45
N GLY A 17 2.68 3.51 -3.10
CA GLY A 17 1.41 4.23 -3.04
C GLY A 17 0.73 4.31 -4.40
N ALA A 18 1.49 4.59 -5.45
CA ALA A 18 0.97 4.62 -6.82
C ALA A 18 0.43 3.26 -7.25
N GLN A 19 1.11 2.17 -6.86
CA GLN A 19 0.68 0.82 -7.15
C GLN A 19 -0.62 0.47 -6.41
N ILE A 20 -0.73 0.86 -5.15
CA ILE A 20 -1.96 0.66 -4.38
C ILE A 20 -3.14 1.35 -5.06
N LYS A 21 -2.95 2.61 -5.46
CA LYS A 21 -3.98 3.37 -6.17
C LYS A 21 -4.37 2.72 -7.48
N LEU A 22 -3.38 2.31 -8.27
CA LEU A 22 -3.62 1.66 -9.56
C LEU A 22 -4.42 0.38 -9.41
N LEU A 23 -4.02 -0.48 -8.47
CA LEU A 23 -4.72 -1.73 -8.21
C LEU A 23 -6.12 -1.52 -7.67
N ARG A 24 -6.29 -0.52 -6.81
CA ARG A 24 -7.60 -0.14 -6.30
C ARG A 24 -8.55 0.22 -7.45
N ILE A 25 -8.12 1.12 -8.32
CA ILE A 25 -8.92 1.57 -9.46
C ILE A 25 -9.17 0.42 -10.42
N LYS A 26 -8.14 -0.37 -10.72
CA LYS A 26 -8.25 -1.53 -11.62
C LYS A 26 -9.27 -2.54 -11.15
N ASN A 27 -9.39 -2.72 -9.83
CA ASN A 27 -10.34 -3.66 -9.24
C ASN A 27 -11.71 -3.04 -8.92
N GLY A 28 -11.91 -1.78 -9.31
CA GLY A 28 -13.21 -1.12 -9.20
C GLY A 28 -13.54 -0.60 -7.80
N PHE A 29 -12.54 -0.46 -6.92
CA PHE A 29 -12.76 0.07 -5.58
C PHE A 29 -12.56 1.57 -5.52
N SER A 30 -13.48 2.28 -4.85
CA SER A 30 -13.27 3.67 -4.45
C SER A 30 -12.43 3.73 -3.18
N VAL A 31 -11.92 4.91 -2.84
CA VAL A 31 -11.27 5.13 -1.54
C VAL A 31 -12.25 4.83 -0.40
N HIS A 32 -13.51 5.21 -0.56
CA HIS A 32 -14.55 4.92 0.43
C HIS A 32 -14.76 3.41 0.61
N ASP A 33 -14.71 2.63 -0.47
CA ASP A 33 -14.82 1.18 -0.39
C ASP A 33 -13.69 0.59 0.46
N ILE A 34 -12.46 1.01 0.23
CA ILE A 34 -11.30 0.54 1.01
C ILE A 34 -11.44 0.96 2.47
N GLN A 35 -11.81 2.21 2.71
CA GLN A 35 -12.06 2.72 4.05
C GLN A 35 -13.07 1.83 4.80
N THR A 36 -14.16 1.47 4.16
CA THR A 36 -15.22 0.64 4.73
C THR A 36 -14.74 -0.78 5.00
N ILE A 37 -14.02 -1.37 4.05
CA ILE A 37 -13.47 -2.74 4.19
C ILE A 37 -12.53 -2.84 5.39
N PHE A 38 -11.69 -1.81 5.59
CA PHE A 38 -10.76 -1.78 6.73
C PHE A 38 -11.41 -1.32 8.03
N GLY A 39 -12.65 -0.81 7.99
CA GLY A 39 -13.32 -0.29 9.16
C GLY A 39 -12.73 1.01 9.68
N PHE A 40 -12.09 1.80 8.81
CA PHE A 40 -11.52 3.09 9.20
C PHE A 40 -12.63 4.13 9.34
N GLU A 41 -12.54 4.92 10.39
CA GLU A 41 -13.49 6.03 10.63
C GLU A 41 -13.36 7.12 9.56
N TYR A 42 -12.14 7.35 9.05
CA TYR A 42 -11.83 8.38 8.07
C TYR A 42 -10.98 7.81 6.94
N PRO A 43 -10.97 8.44 5.76
CA PRO A 43 -10.20 7.95 4.60
C PRO A 43 -8.71 8.32 4.62
N GLN A 44 -8.24 9.07 5.63
CA GLN A 44 -6.90 9.62 5.66
C GLN A 44 -5.80 8.57 5.53
N ALA A 45 -5.96 7.41 6.13
CA ALA A 45 -4.97 6.34 6.04
C ALA A 45 -4.79 5.88 4.59
N VAL A 46 -5.90 5.71 3.86
CA VAL A 46 -5.86 5.28 2.46
C VAL A 46 -5.18 6.34 1.60
N TYR A 47 -5.53 7.61 1.78
CA TYR A 47 -4.88 8.70 1.05
C TYR A 47 -3.39 8.79 1.37
N ALA A 48 -3.01 8.60 2.63
CA ALA A 48 -1.60 8.62 3.05
C ALA A 48 -0.80 7.52 2.35
N TRP A 49 -1.36 6.33 2.23
CA TRP A 49 -0.71 5.23 1.50
C TRP A 49 -0.53 5.60 0.02
N GLU A 50 -1.58 6.08 -0.62
CA GLU A 50 -1.55 6.38 -2.05
C GLU A 50 -0.66 7.56 -2.39
N GLN A 51 -0.50 8.51 -1.46
CA GLN A 51 0.38 9.66 -1.62
C GLN A 51 1.83 9.36 -1.25
N GLY A 52 2.12 8.17 -0.75
CA GLY A 52 3.47 7.79 -0.37
C GLY A 52 3.94 8.43 0.92
N LYS A 53 3.04 8.86 1.80
CA LYS A 53 3.39 9.43 3.10
C LYS A 53 3.81 8.36 4.09
N ASN A 54 3.17 7.22 4.06
CA ASN A 54 3.53 6.06 4.85
C ASN A 54 3.10 4.79 4.14
N ILE A 55 3.56 3.65 4.65
CA ILE A 55 3.21 2.34 4.13
C ILE A 55 2.16 1.71 5.05
N PRO A 56 1.22 0.93 4.50
CA PRO A 56 0.32 0.15 5.34
C PRO A 56 1.09 -0.80 6.26
N THR A 57 0.53 -1.10 7.42
CA THR A 57 1.08 -2.17 8.27
C THR A 57 1.06 -3.50 7.53
N VAL A 58 1.84 -4.47 8.00
CA VAL A 58 1.90 -5.80 7.37
C VAL A 58 0.51 -6.41 7.29
N ASP A 59 -0.28 -6.31 8.36
CA ASP A 59 -1.64 -6.83 8.38
C ASP A 59 -2.50 -6.19 7.29
N ASN A 60 -2.41 -4.88 7.15
CA ASN A 60 -3.18 -4.16 6.13
C ASN A 60 -2.69 -4.48 4.72
N LEU A 61 -1.37 -4.66 4.53
CA LEU A 61 -0.83 -5.11 3.24
C LEU A 61 -1.37 -6.46 2.83
N LEU A 62 -1.49 -7.40 3.78
CA LEU A 62 -2.05 -8.73 3.51
C LEU A 62 -3.51 -8.64 3.07
N VAL A 63 -4.30 -7.77 3.70
CA VAL A 63 -5.69 -7.55 3.29
C VAL A 63 -5.76 -6.95 1.89
N LEU A 64 -4.93 -5.94 1.59
CA LEU A 64 -4.87 -5.34 0.26
C LEU A 64 -4.47 -6.38 -0.80
N ALA A 65 -3.48 -7.21 -0.51
CA ALA A 65 -3.05 -8.28 -1.42
C ALA A 65 -4.18 -9.27 -1.69
N HIS A 66 -5.03 -9.53 -0.71
CA HIS A 66 -6.18 -10.40 -0.87
C HIS A 66 -7.30 -9.76 -1.71
N LEU A 67 -7.48 -8.45 -1.60
CA LEU A 67 -8.49 -7.71 -2.36
C LEU A 67 -8.08 -7.51 -3.83
N PHE A 68 -6.81 -7.41 -4.08
CA PHE A 68 -6.26 -7.10 -5.41
C PHE A 68 -5.71 -8.38 -6.09
#